data_75a6d3b8560c09019c91c20bc84e3177
#
_entry.id   75a6d3b8560c09019c91c20bc84e3177
#
_cell.length_a   1.000
_cell.length_b   1.000
_cell.length_c   1.000
_cell.angle_alpha   90.00
_cell.angle_beta   90.00
_cell.angle_gamma   90.00
#
_symmetry.space_group_name_H-M   'P 1'
#
loop_
_entity.id
_entity.type
_entity.pdbx_description
1 polymer ?
#
loop_
_entity_poly.entity_id
_entity_poly.type
_entity_poly.pdbx_seq_one_letter_code
_entity_poly.pdbx_strand_id
1 'polypeptide(L)'
;NAGVVGSDVTITTDAISGLAIYDGRLSGLTYGGDKCIFGWGIIVKGSNTSQYLEVQKSFLVSNTGVQGSDVSLPTDSHREACIGTGYGGDKGIVIYGRGVTAITYNSPNTYTNLDGRANLISNTGVVASETACAGTRRHAGSGGEYGGDKAITAYGYQSNSDFSSNTNAINTISNTGVVSSDTTGVGTARRNMTYTRYG
;
A
#
# COMPACT_ATOMS: atom_id res chain seq x y z
N ASN A 1 -20.49 -5.71 19.33
CA ASN A 1 -19.06 -5.92 19.59
C ASN A 1 -18.47 -4.63 20.11
N ALA A 2 -18.16 -4.56 21.41
CA ALA A 2 -17.38 -3.47 21.96
C ALA A 2 -15.93 -3.65 21.46
N GLY A 3 -15.44 -2.69 20.67
CA GLY A 3 -14.05 -2.68 20.27
C GLY A 3 -13.17 -2.40 21.48
N VAL A 4 -12.60 -3.43 22.06
CA VAL A 4 -11.60 -3.29 23.12
C VAL A 4 -10.25 -3.15 22.45
N VAL A 5 -9.57 -2.03 22.69
CA VAL A 5 -8.17 -1.85 22.30
C VAL A 5 -7.33 -2.66 23.29
N GLY A 6 -6.67 -3.70 22.78
CA GLY A 6 -5.71 -4.48 23.56
C GLY A 6 -4.42 -3.72 23.85
N SER A 7 -3.53 -4.35 24.61
CA SER A 7 -2.17 -3.85 24.81
C SER A 7 -1.42 -3.84 23.48
N ASP A 8 -0.42 -2.95 23.37
CA ASP A 8 0.46 -2.92 22.21
C ASP A 8 1.13 -4.28 22.00
N VAL A 9 1.08 -4.76 20.78
CA VAL A 9 1.80 -5.94 20.33
C VAL A 9 3.01 -5.48 19.55
N THR A 10 4.18 -5.93 19.93
CA THR A 10 5.40 -5.64 19.17
C THR A 10 5.30 -6.31 17.82
N ILE A 11 5.25 -5.54 16.75
CA ILE A 11 5.39 -6.05 15.39
C ILE A 11 6.84 -6.46 15.23
N THR A 12 7.12 -7.75 15.30
CA THR A 12 8.43 -8.29 14.96
C THR A 12 8.52 -8.36 13.44
N THR A 13 9.01 -7.30 12.83
CA THR A 13 9.66 -7.48 11.54
C THR A 13 10.91 -8.29 11.81
N ASP A 14 11.20 -9.32 10.99
CA ASP A 14 12.52 -9.96 11.02
C ASP A 14 13.56 -8.86 10.94
N ALA A 15 14.09 -8.51 12.09
CA ALA A 15 15.06 -7.46 12.20
C ALA A 15 16.24 -7.86 11.29
N ILE A 16 16.37 -7.16 10.19
CA ILE A 16 17.70 -7.03 9.60
C ILE A 16 18.48 -6.40 10.75
N SER A 17 19.24 -7.22 11.47
CA SER A 17 19.83 -6.90 12.75
C SER A 17 20.52 -5.54 12.69
N GLY A 18 20.17 -4.62 13.55
CA GLY A 18 20.72 -3.28 13.61
C GLY A 18 19.98 -2.19 12.84
N LEU A 19 18.76 -2.42 12.38
CA LEU A 19 17.96 -1.40 11.70
C LEU A 19 16.86 -0.86 12.63
N ALA A 20 16.85 0.44 12.82
CA ALA A 20 15.70 1.13 13.40
C ALA A 20 14.68 1.42 12.28
N ILE A 21 13.43 1.00 12.48
CA ILE A 21 12.33 1.32 11.57
C ILE A 21 11.80 2.71 11.97
N TYR A 22 12.10 3.72 11.15
CA TYR A 22 11.72 5.10 11.46
C TYR A 22 10.55 5.63 10.63
N ASP A 23 10.28 5.09 9.44
CA ASP A 23 9.18 5.59 8.61
C ASP A 23 8.53 4.42 7.88
N GLY A 24 7.52 3.90 8.52
CA GLY A 24 6.91 2.65 8.08
C GLY A 24 6.00 2.76 6.89
N ARG A 25 5.81 3.88 6.19
CA ARG A 25 4.91 4.06 5.01
C ARG A 25 4.34 2.76 4.41
N LEU A 26 4.05 1.82 5.31
CA LEU A 26 3.49 0.52 4.98
C LEU A 26 2.06 0.72 4.46
N SER A 27 1.72 -0.05 3.45
CA SER A 27 0.34 -0.17 3.00
C SER A 27 -0.31 -1.37 3.68
N GLY A 28 -1.49 -1.16 4.24
CA GLY A 28 -2.30 -2.22 4.82
C GLY A 28 -3.64 -2.32 4.11
N LEU A 29 -4.18 -3.52 4.00
CA LEU A 29 -5.49 -3.77 3.41
C LEU A 29 -6.13 -5.06 3.94
N THR A 30 -7.42 -5.18 3.75
CA THR A 30 -8.20 -6.39 4.10
C THR A 30 -8.16 -7.43 2.99
N TYR A 31 -8.19 -8.70 3.35
CA TYR A 31 -8.39 -9.86 2.47
C TYR A 31 -9.07 -10.98 3.25
N GLY A 32 -9.59 -12.01 2.55
CA GLY A 32 -10.22 -13.18 3.16
C GLY A 32 -11.47 -12.82 3.97
N GLY A 33 -12.04 -11.64 3.77
CA GLY A 33 -13.23 -11.14 4.45
C GLY A 33 -12.98 -10.62 5.88
N ASP A 34 -12.00 -11.15 6.61
CA ASP A 34 -11.79 -10.88 8.04
C ASP A 34 -10.30 -10.78 8.45
N LYS A 35 -9.38 -10.71 7.50
CA LYS A 35 -7.93 -10.70 7.71
C LYS A 35 -7.30 -9.45 7.13
N CYS A 36 -6.07 -9.18 7.50
CA CYS A 36 -5.29 -8.07 6.96
C CYS A 36 -3.91 -8.54 6.47
N ILE A 37 -3.37 -7.83 5.48
CA ILE A 37 -1.98 -7.93 5.05
C ILE A 37 -1.34 -6.55 5.14
N PHE A 38 -0.09 -6.50 5.58
CA PHE A 38 0.73 -5.30 5.60
C PHE A 38 2.02 -5.55 4.84
N GLY A 39 2.44 -4.57 4.08
CA GLY A 39 3.65 -4.66 3.25
C GLY A 39 3.85 -3.37 2.46
N TRP A 40 4.75 -3.40 1.49
CA TRP A 40 5.01 -2.27 0.60
C TRP A 40 5.33 -0.98 1.36
N GLY A 41 6.56 -0.78 1.71
CA GLY A 41 7.00 0.39 2.46
C GLY A 41 8.48 0.57 2.36
N ILE A 42 9.02 1.40 3.24
CA ILE A 42 10.45 1.64 3.36
C ILE A 42 10.92 1.41 4.79
N ILE A 43 12.14 0.95 4.91
CA ILE A 43 12.88 0.86 6.17
C ILE A 43 14.04 1.84 6.10
N VAL A 44 14.26 2.60 7.15
CA VAL A 44 15.42 3.48 7.29
C VAL A 44 16.56 2.72 7.96
N LYS A 45 17.73 2.67 7.36
CA LYS A 45 18.89 1.98 7.90
C LYS A 45 19.72 2.92 8.80
N GLY A 46 19.79 2.58 10.10
CA GLY A 46 20.71 3.19 11.06
C GLY A 46 20.31 4.59 11.55
N SER A 47 21.17 5.21 12.36
CA SER A 47 20.97 6.54 12.94
C SER A 47 21.10 7.69 11.94
N ASN A 48 21.50 7.42 10.72
CA ASN A 48 21.57 8.38 9.62
C ASN A 48 20.33 8.26 8.74
N THR A 49 19.50 9.27 8.75
CA THR A 49 18.23 9.40 8.02
C THR A 49 18.35 9.35 6.49
N SER A 50 19.50 8.97 5.96
CA SER A 50 19.81 9.04 4.53
C SER A 50 19.75 7.69 3.79
N GLN A 51 19.43 6.60 4.50
CA GLN A 51 19.38 5.28 3.88
C GLN A 51 17.99 4.67 4.03
N TYR A 52 17.28 4.57 2.94
CA TYR A 52 15.99 3.89 2.87
C TYR A 52 16.18 2.56 2.15
N LEU A 53 15.66 1.48 2.74
CA LEU A 53 15.52 0.18 2.08
C LEU A 53 14.05 -0.06 1.82
N GLU A 54 13.73 -0.53 0.63
CA GLU A 54 12.38 -0.96 0.32
C GLU A 54 12.03 -2.23 1.10
N VAL A 55 10.83 -2.27 1.64
CA VAL A 55 10.31 -3.48 2.27
C VAL A 55 9.85 -4.44 1.17
N GLN A 56 10.65 -5.47 0.92
CA GLN A 56 10.31 -6.57 0.02
C GLN A 56 9.56 -7.69 0.73
N LYS A 57 8.87 -7.35 1.80
CA LYS A 57 8.18 -8.31 2.65
C LYS A 57 6.77 -7.85 2.95
N SER A 58 5.92 -8.80 3.20
CA SER A 58 4.59 -8.61 3.77
C SER A 58 4.42 -9.56 4.94
N PHE A 59 3.51 -9.23 5.83
CA PHE A 59 3.03 -10.15 6.85
C PHE A 59 1.50 -10.14 6.88
N LEU A 60 0.95 -11.29 7.23
CA LEU A 60 -0.48 -11.51 7.35
C LEU A 60 -0.91 -11.34 8.80
N VAL A 61 -2.09 -10.81 9.01
CA VAL A 61 -2.73 -10.77 10.33
C VAL A 61 -4.03 -11.55 10.26
N SER A 62 -4.17 -12.54 11.12
CA SER A 62 -5.35 -13.38 11.22
C SER A 62 -6.56 -12.59 11.75
N ASN A 63 -7.75 -13.18 11.63
CA ASN A 63 -8.98 -12.64 12.19
C ASN A 63 -9.02 -12.63 13.75
N THR A 64 -8.06 -13.25 14.38
CA THR A 64 -7.84 -13.18 15.84
C THR A 64 -6.76 -12.17 16.23
N GLY A 65 -6.24 -11.40 15.26
CA GLY A 65 -5.20 -10.38 15.48
C GLY A 65 -3.79 -10.95 15.61
N VAL A 66 -3.56 -12.23 15.30
CA VAL A 66 -2.23 -12.84 15.37
C VAL A 66 -1.46 -12.51 14.10
N GLN A 67 -0.27 -11.92 14.27
CA GLN A 67 0.66 -11.67 13.17
C GLN A 67 1.36 -12.99 12.76
N GLY A 68 1.38 -13.27 11.47
CA GLY A 68 2.19 -14.33 10.87
C GLY A 68 3.64 -13.91 10.61
N SER A 69 4.45 -14.87 10.20
CA SER A 69 5.82 -14.60 9.76
C SER A 69 5.85 -13.75 8.49
N ASP A 70 6.96 -13.06 8.28
CA ASP A 70 7.20 -12.30 7.06
C ASP A 70 7.26 -13.23 5.83
N VAL A 71 6.64 -12.80 4.76
CA VAL A 71 6.66 -13.45 3.44
C VAL A 71 7.28 -12.48 2.44
N SER A 72 8.21 -12.97 1.63
CA SER A 72 8.78 -12.15 0.54
C SER A 72 7.72 -11.78 -0.47
N LEU A 73 7.68 -10.49 -0.84
CA LEU A 73 6.89 -10.03 -1.97
C LEU A 73 7.48 -10.55 -3.28
N PRO A 74 6.68 -10.73 -4.34
CA PRO A 74 7.20 -11.03 -5.67
C PRO A 74 8.28 -10.02 -6.08
N THR A 75 9.24 -10.47 -6.88
CA THR A 75 10.26 -9.58 -7.48
C THR A 75 9.61 -8.39 -8.19
N ASP A 76 10.22 -7.24 -8.05
CA ASP A 76 9.78 -5.95 -8.61
C ASP A 76 8.61 -5.26 -7.90
N SER A 77 8.11 -5.80 -6.79
CA SER A 77 7.01 -5.18 -5.99
C SER A 77 7.49 -4.06 -5.07
N HIS A 78 8.63 -3.46 -5.36
CA HIS A 78 9.31 -2.47 -4.50
C HIS A 78 8.68 -1.10 -4.62
N ARG A 79 7.76 -0.77 -3.72
CA ARG A 79 7.01 0.48 -3.73
C ARG A 79 6.70 0.94 -2.32
N GLU A 80 6.56 2.24 -2.16
CA GLU A 80 6.07 2.87 -0.92
C GLU A 80 4.82 3.71 -1.17
N ALA A 81 4.14 4.07 -0.11
CA ALA A 81 2.94 4.91 -0.16
C ALA A 81 1.91 4.43 -1.20
N CYS A 82 1.80 3.11 -1.35
CA CYS A 82 0.83 2.46 -2.21
C CYS A 82 -0.59 2.67 -1.72
N ILE A 83 -1.55 2.40 -2.58
CA ILE A 83 -2.97 2.41 -2.24
C ILE A 83 -3.43 0.96 -2.12
N GLY A 84 -3.84 0.56 -0.93
CA GLY A 84 -4.37 -0.78 -0.65
C GLY A 84 -5.88 -0.75 -0.39
N THR A 85 -6.59 -1.79 -0.83
CA THR A 85 -8.02 -1.98 -0.55
C THR A 85 -8.44 -3.44 -0.76
N GLY A 86 -9.52 -3.87 -0.12
CA GLY A 86 -10.22 -5.10 -0.47
C GLY A 86 -11.02 -4.96 -1.76
N TYR A 87 -11.31 -6.07 -2.42
CA TYR A 87 -12.23 -6.20 -3.56
C TYR A 87 -12.73 -7.64 -3.68
N GLY A 88 -13.75 -7.88 -4.50
CA GLY A 88 -14.29 -9.21 -4.77
C GLY A 88 -14.89 -9.90 -3.54
N GLY A 89 -15.18 -9.13 -2.49
CA GLY A 89 -15.73 -9.60 -1.22
C GLY A 89 -14.70 -10.22 -0.27
N ASP A 90 -13.64 -10.84 -0.78
CA ASP A 90 -12.67 -11.59 0.03
C ASP A 90 -11.21 -11.44 -0.44
N LYS A 91 -10.93 -10.63 -1.45
CA LYS A 91 -9.59 -10.45 -2.03
C LYS A 91 -9.05 -9.06 -1.74
N GLY A 92 -7.76 -8.87 -1.94
CA GLY A 92 -7.10 -7.60 -1.78
C GLY A 92 -6.37 -7.15 -3.04
N ILE A 93 -6.11 -5.85 -3.16
CA ILE A 93 -5.30 -5.26 -4.22
C ILE A 93 -4.45 -4.13 -3.66
N VAL A 94 -3.19 -4.08 -4.06
CA VAL A 94 -2.31 -2.93 -3.86
C VAL A 94 -1.98 -2.35 -5.21
N ILE A 95 -2.23 -1.06 -5.38
CA ILE A 95 -2.02 -0.37 -6.65
C ILE A 95 -1.19 0.90 -6.49
N TYR A 96 -0.57 1.30 -7.57
CA TYR A 96 0.25 2.51 -7.65
C TYR A 96 1.35 2.54 -6.59
N GLY A 97 1.79 3.71 -6.24
CA GLY A 97 2.87 3.91 -5.29
C GLY A 97 4.05 4.62 -5.95
N ARG A 98 5.13 4.68 -5.21
CA ARG A 98 6.37 5.30 -5.64
C ARG A 98 7.51 4.30 -5.46
N GLY A 99 8.24 3.99 -6.53
CA GLY A 99 9.43 3.17 -6.48
C GLY A 99 10.64 3.96 -5.98
N VAL A 100 11.55 3.28 -5.33
CA VAL A 100 12.86 3.81 -4.91
C VAL A 100 13.93 2.98 -5.62
N THR A 101 14.71 3.52 -6.54
CA THR A 101 15.67 2.75 -7.35
C THR A 101 17.08 2.71 -6.83
N ALA A 102 17.47 3.64 -6.00
CA ALA A 102 18.85 3.65 -5.52
C ALA A 102 18.91 4.26 -4.12
N ILE A 103 19.50 3.49 -3.25
CA ILE A 103 19.94 3.93 -1.94
C ILE A 103 21.42 4.25 -2.10
N THR A 104 21.74 5.52 -2.24
CA THR A 104 23.11 5.96 -2.22
C THR A 104 23.43 6.50 -0.84
N TYR A 105 24.47 5.98 -0.25
CA TYR A 105 25.01 6.47 1.03
C TYR A 105 25.30 7.98 0.89
N ASN A 106 24.72 8.80 1.78
CA ASN A 106 24.91 10.26 1.81
C ASN A 106 24.38 11.06 0.61
N SER A 107 23.43 10.55 -0.16
CA SER A 107 22.75 11.33 -1.19
C SER A 107 21.25 11.40 -0.91
N PRO A 108 20.57 12.51 -1.25
CA PRO A 108 19.11 12.55 -1.16
C PRO A 108 18.49 11.44 -2.02
N ASN A 109 17.43 10.82 -1.49
CA ASN A 109 16.76 9.71 -2.17
C ASN A 109 16.40 10.05 -3.60
N THR A 110 16.88 9.26 -4.52
CA THR A 110 16.40 9.33 -5.89
C THR A 110 15.16 8.46 -5.98
N TYR A 111 14.01 9.09 -5.86
CA TYR A 111 12.76 8.41 -6.15
C TYR A 111 12.67 8.15 -7.64
N THR A 112 12.50 6.92 -8.01
CA THR A 112 12.12 6.58 -9.37
C THR A 112 10.65 6.90 -9.62
N ASN A 113 10.28 6.75 -10.86
CA ASN A 113 8.99 7.09 -11.38
C ASN A 113 7.84 6.54 -10.52
N LEU A 114 6.74 7.28 -10.49
CA LEU A 114 5.46 6.79 -10.00
C LEU A 114 5.13 5.45 -10.68
N ASP A 115 4.71 4.50 -9.88
CA ASP A 115 4.40 3.15 -10.33
C ASP A 115 2.94 3.04 -10.79
N GLY A 116 2.72 2.43 -11.93
CA GLY A 116 1.39 2.16 -12.51
C GLY A 116 1.03 0.67 -12.48
N ARG A 117 1.55 -0.07 -11.50
CA ARG A 117 1.33 -1.51 -11.37
C ARG A 117 0.39 -1.84 -10.21
N ALA A 118 -0.15 -3.04 -10.24
CA ALA A 118 -0.97 -3.63 -9.19
C ALA A 118 -0.47 -5.01 -8.81
N ASN A 119 -0.58 -5.37 -7.54
CA ASN A 119 -0.52 -6.73 -7.05
C ASN A 119 -1.90 -7.14 -6.55
N LEU A 120 -2.42 -8.23 -7.06
CA LEU A 120 -3.63 -8.87 -6.56
C LEU A 120 -3.28 -9.78 -5.39
N ILE A 121 -4.10 -9.77 -4.36
CA ILE A 121 -3.96 -10.64 -3.18
C ILE A 121 -5.16 -11.58 -3.13
N SER A 122 -4.89 -12.90 -3.10
CA SER A 122 -5.92 -13.90 -2.99
C SER A 122 -6.60 -13.88 -1.61
N ASN A 123 -7.73 -14.57 -1.48
CA ASN A 123 -8.41 -14.76 -0.20
C ASN A 123 -7.63 -15.60 0.83
N THR A 124 -6.51 -16.19 0.41
CA THR A 124 -5.55 -16.89 1.30
C THR A 124 -4.31 -16.05 1.62
N GLY A 125 -4.24 -14.79 1.11
CA GLY A 125 -3.13 -13.88 1.36
C GLY A 125 -1.93 -14.04 0.42
N VAL A 126 -2.07 -14.83 -0.65
CA VAL A 126 -1.00 -14.96 -1.66
C VAL A 126 -0.97 -13.74 -2.54
N VAL A 127 0.18 -13.08 -2.62
CA VAL A 127 0.42 -11.92 -3.46
C VAL A 127 0.84 -12.40 -4.86
N ALA A 128 0.07 -12.01 -5.87
CA ALA A 128 0.38 -12.30 -7.27
C ALA A 128 1.50 -11.39 -7.80
N SER A 129 2.14 -11.81 -8.90
CA SER A 129 3.07 -10.97 -9.67
C SER A 129 2.38 -9.69 -10.12
N GLU A 130 3.19 -8.65 -10.35
CA GLU A 130 2.69 -7.35 -10.78
C GLU A 130 2.04 -7.37 -12.16
N THR A 131 0.99 -6.60 -12.28
CA THR A 131 0.32 -6.32 -13.56
C THR A 131 0.18 -4.82 -13.76
N ALA A 132 0.29 -4.35 -15.00
CA ALA A 132 -0.01 -2.96 -15.31
C ALA A 132 -1.49 -2.66 -15.04
N CYS A 133 -1.77 -1.54 -14.40
CA CYS A 133 -3.14 -1.06 -14.24
C CYS A 133 -3.39 0.23 -15.00
N ALA A 134 -4.65 0.45 -15.36
CA ALA A 134 -5.08 1.67 -16.04
C ALA A 134 -5.03 2.87 -15.07
N GLY A 135 -5.10 4.07 -15.64
CA GLY A 135 -5.14 5.32 -14.89
C GLY A 135 -3.78 5.96 -14.65
N THR A 136 -3.82 7.17 -14.15
CA THR A 136 -2.63 7.96 -13.89
C THR A 136 -1.91 7.48 -12.64
N ARG A 137 -0.63 7.23 -12.77
CA ARG A 137 0.26 6.81 -11.69
C ARG A 137 0.29 7.85 -10.58
N ARG A 138 0.18 7.39 -9.34
CA ARG A 138 0.16 8.26 -8.16
C ARG A 138 0.50 7.49 -6.89
N HIS A 139 0.74 8.20 -5.81
CA HIS A 139 0.96 7.62 -4.49
C HIS A 139 0.18 8.39 -3.41
N ALA A 140 0.18 7.91 -2.18
CA ALA A 140 -0.46 8.56 -1.04
C ALA A 140 -1.96 8.91 -1.26
N GLY A 141 -2.64 8.14 -2.10
CA GLY A 141 -4.09 8.16 -2.24
C GLY A 141 -4.77 7.30 -1.18
N SER A 142 -6.06 7.10 -1.36
CA SER A 142 -6.86 6.22 -0.49
C SER A 142 -7.64 5.21 -1.31
N GLY A 143 -7.85 4.02 -0.75
CA GLY A 143 -8.65 2.98 -1.38
C GLY A 143 -9.77 2.51 -0.47
N GLY A 144 -10.89 2.06 -1.02
CA GLY A 144 -12.01 1.60 -0.27
C GLY A 144 -12.96 0.66 -0.99
N GLU A 145 -13.57 -0.24 -0.25
CA GLU A 145 -14.59 -1.15 -0.75
C GLU A 145 -15.96 -0.46 -0.84
N TYR A 146 -16.74 -0.83 -1.85
CA TYR A 146 -18.12 -0.42 -1.99
C TYR A 146 -18.94 -1.47 -2.74
N GLY A 147 -20.26 -1.44 -2.57
CA GLY A 147 -21.19 -2.33 -3.27
C GLY A 147 -20.98 -3.81 -2.98
N GLY A 148 -20.29 -4.14 -1.88
CA GLY A 148 -20.09 -5.50 -1.40
C GLY A 148 -18.90 -6.24 -2.05
N ASP A 149 -18.61 -6.00 -3.31
CA ASP A 149 -17.59 -6.75 -4.06
C ASP A 149 -16.65 -5.90 -4.92
N LYS A 150 -16.84 -4.59 -4.95
CA LYS A 150 -16.02 -3.65 -5.74
C LYS A 150 -15.19 -2.75 -4.85
N ALA A 151 -14.22 -2.08 -5.46
CA ALA A 151 -13.44 -1.08 -4.76
C ALA A 151 -13.23 0.18 -5.60
N ILE A 152 -12.81 1.22 -4.92
CA ILE A 152 -12.46 2.50 -5.51
C ILE A 152 -11.13 2.96 -4.95
N THR A 153 -10.31 3.58 -5.78
CA THR A 153 -9.13 4.34 -5.33
C THR A 153 -9.29 5.79 -5.74
N ALA A 154 -8.91 6.69 -4.86
CA ALA A 154 -9.19 8.09 -5.06
C ALA A 154 -8.03 8.97 -4.62
N TYR A 155 -7.87 10.07 -5.34
CA TYR A 155 -6.94 11.14 -5.00
C TYR A 155 -5.48 10.68 -4.96
N GLY A 156 -4.62 11.44 -4.32
CA GLY A 156 -3.20 11.13 -4.19
C GLY A 156 -2.32 12.20 -4.80
N TYR A 157 -1.12 11.80 -5.15
CA TYR A 157 -0.04 12.70 -5.54
C TYR A 157 0.67 12.19 -6.79
N GLN A 158 0.79 13.02 -7.80
CA GLN A 158 1.28 12.67 -9.14
C GLN A 158 2.72 13.10 -9.42
N SER A 159 3.44 13.62 -8.43
CA SER A 159 4.82 14.05 -8.61
C SER A 159 5.79 13.33 -7.68
N ASN A 160 7.02 13.18 -8.10
CA ASN A 160 8.10 12.67 -7.26
C ASN A 160 8.88 13.79 -6.53
N SER A 161 8.72 15.04 -6.94
CA SER A 161 9.64 16.12 -6.55
C SER A 161 8.98 17.39 -6.00
N ASP A 162 7.73 17.67 -6.33
CA ASP A 162 7.06 18.86 -5.86
C ASP A 162 5.74 18.57 -5.16
N PHE A 163 5.41 19.35 -4.14
CA PHE A 163 4.21 19.16 -3.32
C PHE A 163 2.95 19.82 -3.91
N SER A 164 2.96 20.22 -5.18
CA SER A 164 1.85 20.92 -5.82
C SER A 164 0.92 20.02 -6.66
N SER A 165 1.33 18.78 -6.92
CA SER A 165 0.66 17.88 -7.88
C SER A 165 -0.37 16.93 -7.26
N ASN A 166 -1.19 17.42 -6.34
CA ASN A 166 -2.33 16.64 -5.86
C ASN A 166 -3.32 16.39 -6.99
N THR A 167 -3.95 15.23 -6.99
CA THR A 167 -4.95 14.86 -7.99
C THR A 167 -6.29 14.55 -7.33
N ASN A 168 -7.37 14.73 -8.10
CA ASN A 168 -8.70 14.25 -7.79
C ASN A 168 -9.13 13.07 -8.68
N ALA A 169 -8.18 12.41 -9.33
CA ALA A 169 -8.45 11.21 -10.11
C ALA A 169 -9.00 10.08 -9.23
N ILE A 170 -9.96 9.36 -9.79
CA ILE A 170 -10.60 8.19 -9.20
C ILE A 170 -10.50 7.04 -10.19
N ASN A 171 -10.25 5.82 -9.70
CA ASN A 171 -10.39 4.59 -10.46
C ASN A 171 -11.26 3.61 -9.70
N THR A 172 -12.22 3.03 -10.37
CA THR A 172 -12.98 1.90 -9.83
C THR A 172 -12.23 0.60 -10.06
N ILE A 173 -12.45 -0.35 -9.17
CA ILE A 173 -11.88 -1.70 -9.25
C ILE A 173 -13.04 -2.67 -9.28
N SER A 174 -13.09 -3.50 -10.33
CA SER A 174 -14.13 -4.52 -10.47
C SER A 174 -13.96 -5.64 -9.44
N ASN A 175 -14.95 -6.49 -9.31
CA ASN A 175 -14.90 -7.70 -8.47
C ASN A 175 -13.90 -8.76 -8.97
N THR A 176 -13.30 -8.56 -10.15
CA THR A 176 -12.21 -9.39 -10.69
C THR A 176 -10.84 -8.73 -10.58
N GLY A 177 -10.75 -7.52 -9.97
CA GLY A 177 -9.49 -6.80 -9.77
C GLY A 177 -9.06 -5.94 -10.96
N VAL A 178 -9.93 -5.69 -11.93
CA VAL A 178 -9.63 -4.82 -13.07
C VAL A 178 -9.80 -3.37 -12.65
N VAL A 179 -8.74 -2.57 -12.82
CA VAL A 179 -8.70 -1.14 -12.53
C VAL A 179 -9.19 -0.36 -13.75
N SER A 180 -10.16 0.54 -13.59
CA SER A 180 -10.68 1.40 -14.64
C SER A 180 -9.70 2.52 -15.00
N SER A 181 -9.92 3.16 -16.17
CA SER A 181 -9.32 4.46 -16.48
C SER A 181 -9.76 5.52 -15.48
N ASP A 182 -9.05 6.66 -15.46
CA ASP A 182 -9.36 7.77 -14.57
C ASP A 182 -10.74 8.36 -14.84
N THR A 183 -11.41 8.68 -13.74
CA THR A 183 -12.54 9.61 -13.72
C THR A 183 -12.23 10.76 -12.77
N THR A 184 -12.83 11.91 -13.00
CA THR A 184 -12.64 13.07 -12.12
C THR A 184 -13.50 12.93 -10.86
N GLY A 185 -12.85 12.92 -9.70
CA GLY A 185 -13.51 12.93 -8.42
C GLY A 185 -14.09 14.31 -8.08
N VAL A 186 -15.10 14.31 -7.22
CA VAL A 186 -15.74 15.53 -6.73
C VAL A 186 -14.90 16.15 -5.61
N GLY A 187 -14.72 17.46 -5.68
CA GLY A 187 -14.03 18.23 -4.64
C GLY A 187 -12.56 18.50 -4.95
N THR A 188 -11.87 19.07 -3.98
CA THR A 188 -10.49 19.52 -4.13
C THR A 188 -9.51 18.36 -4.17
N ALA A 189 -8.53 18.42 -5.07
CA ALA A 189 -7.41 17.48 -5.14
C ALA A 189 -6.64 17.42 -3.80
N ARG A 190 -6.37 16.22 -3.29
CA ARG A 190 -5.78 16.00 -1.96
C ARG A 190 -5.02 14.67 -1.90
N ARG A 191 -4.29 14.46 -0.81
CA ARG A 191 -3.51 13.24 -0.53
C ARG A 191 -3.55 12.89 0.96
N ASN A 192 -2.91 11.77 1.33
CA ASN A 192 -2.79 11.28 2.71
C ASN A 192 -4.15 11.16 3.41
N MET A 193 -5.12 10.62 2.70
CA MET A 193 -6.44 10.40 3.25
C MET A 193 -6.54 9.00 3.84
N THR A 194 -7.38 8.87 4.83
CA THR A 194 -7.85 7.58 5.35
C THR A 194 -9.19 7.23 4.73
N TYR A 195 -9.51 5.96 4.76
CA TYR A 195 -10.75 5.42 4.27
C TYR A 195 -11.42 4.61 5.38
N THR A 196 -12.73 4.61 5.35
CA THR A 196 -13.55 3.64 6.08
C THR A 196 -14.64 3.09 5.17
N ARG A 197 -14.98 1.83 5.34
CA ARG A 197 -16.08 1.20 4.63
C ARG A 197 -17.41 1.78 5.09
N TYR A 198 -18.29 2.03 4.15
CA TYR A 198 -19.66 2.43 4.40
C TYR A 198 -20.61 1.35 3.85
N GLY A 199 -21.47 0.85 4.71
CA GLY A 199 -22.49 -0.18 4.38
C GLY A 199 -22.06 -1.59 4.69
#